data_f900430011b09ab26e9c2b33cf6b9607
#
_entry.id   f900430011b09ab26e9c2b33cf6b9607
#
_cell.length_a   1.000
_cell.length_b   1.000
_cell.length_c   1.000
_cell.angle_alpha   90.00
_cell.angle_beta   90.00
_cell.angle_gamma   90.00
#
_symmetry.space_group_name_H-M   'P 1'
#
loop_
_entity.id
_entity.type
_entity.pdbx_description
1 polymer ?
#
loop_
_entity_poly.entity_id
_entity_poly.type
_entity_poly.pdbx_seq_one_letter_code
_entity_poly.pdbx_strand_id
1 'polypeptide(L)'
;MRDVPEGVKSALDVLAGYVMLDAWIANVDRHHENWAALWDGEVRRLAPTFDHGAALARNLLDSERQERLVTRDRNRTVSAFAEKGRSAFYGSAEDARPLELREAFRAFAQRVPGAAERWLERLQEVNPDAIRGILERVPTNRMSEICRRFTLELLLANQRRLLERDDAT
;
A
#
# COMPACT_ATOMS: atom_id res chain seq x y z
N MET A 1 -14.43 -3.45 -16.04
CA MET A 1 -13.26 -2.95 -15.33
C MET A 1 -12.72 -1.76 -16.13
N ARG A 2 -13.18 -0.52 -15.82
CA ARG A 2 -12.78 0.67 -16.63
C ARG A 2 -11.44 1.29 -16.22
N ASP A 3 -10.84 0.84 -15.11
CA ASP A 3 -9.69 1.51 -14.52
C ASP A 3 -8.44 0.63 -14.34
N VAL A 4 -8.39 -0.53 -15.00
CA VAL A 4 -7.21 -1.39 -15.00
C VAL A 4 -6.25 -0.88 -16.07
N PRO A 5 -4.95 -0.68 -15.76
CA PRO A 5 -3.97 -0.21 -16.75
C PRO A 5 -3.90 -1.12 -17.98
N GLU A 6 -3.63 -0.52 -19.14
CA GLU A 6 -3.38 -1.30 -20.34
C GLU A 6 -2.19 -2.25 -20.12
N GLY A 7 -2.34 -3.51 -20.53
CA GLY A 7 -1.33 -4.54 -20.30
C GLY A 7 -1.54 -5.41 -19.07
N VAL A 8 -2.43 -5.04 -18.15
CA VAL A 8 -2.87 -5.87 -17.01
C VAL A 8 -3.97 -6.81 -17.48
N LYS A 9 -3.69 -8.11 -17.58
CA LYS A 9 -4.56 -9.09 -18.27
C LYS A 9 -5.02 -10.24 -17.38
N SER A 10 -4.20 -10.66 -16.43
CA SER A 10 -4.47 -11.82 -15.58
C SER A 10 -4.93 -11.44 -14.19
N ALA A 11 -5.51 -12.36 -13.44
CA ALA A 11 -5.83 -12.18 -12.02
C ALA A 11 -4.57 -11.90 -11.18
N LEU A 12 -3.43 -12.50 -11.55
CA LEU A 12 -2.15 -12.27 -10.87
C LEU A 12 -1.63 -10.84 -11.12
N ASP A 13 -1.80 -10.32 -12.34
CA ASP A 13 -1.46 -8.92 -12.66
C ASP A 13 -2.28 -7.94 -11.82
N VAL A 14 -3.57 -8.21 -11.65
CA VAL A 14 -4.47 -7.40 -10.80
C VAL A 14 -4.09 -7.53 -9.34
N LEU A 15 -3.79 -8.75 -8.86
CA LEU A 15 -3.37 -8.98 -7.48
C LEU A 15 -2.07 -8.23 -7.14
N ALA A 16 -1.11 -8.19 -8.07
CA ALA A 16 0.10 -7.38 -7.91
C ALA A 16 -0.23 -5.89 -7.66
N GLY A 17 -1.23 -5.35 -8.35
CA GLY A 17 -1.74 -4.00 -8.09
C GLY A 17 -2.37 -3.85 -6.71
N TYR A 18 -3.07 -4.86 -6.21
CA TYR A 18 -3.63 -4.82 -4.85
C TYR A 18 -2.52 -4.87 -3.79
N VAL A 19 -1.50 -5.69 -3.99
CA VAL A 19 -0.34 -5.74 -3.08
C VAL A 19 0.46 -4.43 -3.13
N MET A 20 0.58 -3.79 -4.30
CA MET A 20 1.16 -2.45 -4.42
C MET A 20 0.32 -1.42 -3.65
N LEU A 21 -1.01 -1.44 -3.81
CA LEU A 21 -1.91 -0.56 -3.05
C LEU A 21 -1.74 -0.76 -1.55
N ASP A 22 -1.70 -2.00 -1.07
CA ASP A 22 -1.48 -2.32 0.35
C ASP A 22 -0.15 -1.74 0.86
N ALA A 23 0.92 -1.85 0.07
CA ALA A 23 2.21 -1.27 0.40
C ALA A 23 2.16 0.26 0.42
N TRP A 24 1.42 0.89 -0.49
CA TRP A 24 1.27 2.34 -0.53
C TRP A 24 0.46 2.88 0.66
N ILE A 25 -0.69 2.28 0.95
CA ILE A 25 -1.57 2.74 2.05
C ILE A 25 -1.20 2.14 3.42
N ALA A 26 -0.10 1.38 3.50
CA ALA A 26 0.32 0.66 4.70
C ALA A 26 -0.79 -0.26 5.25
N ASN A 27 -1.48 -1.01 4.38
CA ASN A 27 -2.45 -2.02 4.80
C ASN A 27 -1.73 -3.32 5.18
N VAL A 28 -1.82 -3.71 6.44
CA VAL A 28 -1.12 -4.88 7.00
C VAL A 28 -1.99 -6.14 7.04
N ASP A 29 -3.21 -6.08 6.54
CA ASP A 29 -4.25 -7.09 6.79
C ASP A 29 -4.80 -7.77 5.51
N ARG A 30 -3.97 -7.92 4.46
CA ARG A 30 -4.33 -8.65 3.23
C ARG A 30 -4.24 -10.17 3.43
N HIS A 31 -4.88 -10.72 4.45
CA HIS A 31 -4.96 -12.17 4.63
C HIS A 31 -5.98 -12.81 3.66
N HIS A 32 -6.10 -14.14 3.71
CA HIS A 32 -6.89 -14.91 2.72
C HIS A 32 -8.38 -14.59 2.70
N GLU A 33 -8.94 -13.99 3.74
CA GLU A 33 -10.35 -13.58 3.79
C GLU A 33 -10.58 -12.16 3.21
N ASN A 34 -9.51 -11.39 2.97
CA ASN A 34 -9.58 -10.02 2.46
C ASN A 34 -9.32 -9.90 0.95
N TRP A 35 -9.49 -11.00 0.24
CA TRP A 35 -9.60 -11.06 -1.22
C TRP A 35 -10.52 -12.20 -1.63
N ALA A 36 -11.13 -12.10 -2.80
CA ALA A 36 -12.09 -13.09 -3.29
C ALA A 36 -12.05 -13.21 -4.81
N ALA A 37 -12.56 -14.32 -5.31
CA ALA A 37 -12.85 -14.50 -6.73
C ALA A 37 -14.36 -14.37 -6.97
N LEU A 38 -14.73 -13.64 -8.02
CA LEU A 38 -16.08 -13.64 -8.55
C LEU A 38 -16.20 -14.74 -9.60
N TRP A 39 -17.27 -15.49 -9.56
CA TRP A 39 -17.56 -16.53 -10.52
C TRP A 39 -18.84 -16.16 -11.28
N ASP A 40 -18.71 -16.02 -12.59
CA ASP A 40 -19.80 -15.79 -13.50
C ASP A 40 -19.82 -16.94 -14.51
N GLY A 41 -20.40 -18.08 -14.11
CA GLY A 41 -20.46 -19.29 -14.91
C GLY A 41 -19.09 -19.85 -15.25
N GLU A 42 -18.55 -19.49 -16.41
CA GLU A 42 -17.25 -20.01 -16.89
C GLU A 42 -16.07 -19.11 -16.53
N VAL A 43 -16.32 -17.83 -16.22
CA VAL A 43 -15.25 -16.84 -16.01
C VAL A 43 -15.02 -16.59 -14.53
N ARG A 44 -13.79 -16.86 -14.08
CA ARG A 44 -13.31 -16.46 -12.75
C ARG A 44 -12.54 -15.14 -12.84
N ARG A 45 -12.92 -14.18 -12.02
CA ARG A 45 -12.26 -12.87 -11.94
C ARG A 45 -11.89 -12.58 -10.48
N LEU A 46 -10.79 -11.88 -10.27
CA LEU A 46 -10.49 -11.36 -8.94
C LEU A 46 -11.55 -10.30 -8.59
N ALA A 47 -12.13 -10.39 -7.39
CA ALA A 47 -13.04 -9.37 -6.89
C ALA A 47 -12.31 -8.04 -6.75
N PRO A 48 -13.01 -6.89 -6.86
CA PRO A 48 -12.41 -5.60 -6.45
C PRO A 48 -11.86 -5.71 -5.04
N THR A 49 -10.74 -5.01 -4.79
CA THR A 49 -10.12 -5.01 -3.45
C THR A 49 -11.07 -4.41 -2.42
N PHE A 50 -11.09 -4.98 -1.22
CA PHE A 50 -11.97 -4.58 -0.12
C PHE A 50 -11.26 -4.74 1.23
N ASP A 51 -11.91 -4.32 2.30
CA ASP A 51 -11.43 -4.35 3.69
C ASP A 51 -10.04 -3.75 3.89
N HIS A 52 -9.94 -2.44 3.64
CA HIS A 52 -8.74 -1.66 3.92
C HIS A 52 -8.76 -1.04 5.33
N GLY A 53 -9.58 -1.60 6.22
CA GLY A 53 -9.78 -1.05 7.56
C GLY A 53 -8.52 -1.02 8.44
N ALA A 54 -7.48 -1.80 8.14
CA ALA A 54 -6.20 -1.83 8.84
C ALA A 54 -5.12 -0.93 8.21
N ALA A 55 -5.50 -0.09 7.24
CA ALA A 55 -4.58 0.80 6.53
C ALA A 55 -4.34 2.13 7.26
N LEU A 56 -3.40 2.93 6.73
CA LEU A 56 -3.12 4.33 7.09
C LEU A 56 -2.79 4.52 8.57
N ALA A 57 -2.18 3.51 9.20
CA ALA A 57 -1.81 3.53 10.62
C ALA A 57 -2.99 3.91 11.54
N ARG A 58 -4.18 3.40 11.25
CA ARG A 58 -5.43 3.76 11.95
C ARG A 58 -5.35 3.62 13.48
N ASN A 59 -4.53 2.68 13.97
CA ASN A 59 -4.41 2.39 15.41
C ASN A 59 -3.47 3.33 16.17
N LEU A 60 -2.72 4.21 15.48
CA LEU A 60 -1.87 5.17 16.15
C LEU A 60 -2.70 6.28 16.81
N LEU A 61 -2.30 6.66 18.01
CA LEU A 61 -2.82 7.84 18.68
C LEU A 61 -2.25 9.13 18.05
N ASP A 62 -2.95 10.24 18.19
CA ASP A 62 -2.49 11.54 17.68
C ASP A 62 -1.19 12.01 18.34
N SER A 63 -0.96 11.66 19.60
CA SER A 63 0.33 11.90 20.28
C SER A 63 1.49 11.16 19.61
N GLU A 64 1.28 9.91 19.22
CA GLU A 64 2.28 9.10 18.53
C GLU A 64 2.54 9.61 17.10
N ARG A 65 1.47 10.03 16.40
CA ARG A 65 1.57 10.66 15.07
C ARG A 65 2.36 11.95 15.15
N GLN A 66 2.03 12.83 16.12
CA GLN A 66 2.72 14.10 16.32
C GLN A 66 4.20 13.87 16.64
N GLU A 67 4.53 12.92 17.50
CA GLU A 67 5.91 12.59 17.80
C GLU A 67 6.69 12.20 16.53
N ARG A 68 6.12 11.33 15.69
CA ARG A 68 6.75 10.87 14.45
C ARG A 68 6.93 12.01 13.42
N LEU A 69 6.03 12.96 13.41
CA LEU A 69 6.07 14.13 12.53
C LEU A 69 7.18 15.13 12.89
N VAL A 70 7.56 15.23 14.18
CA VAL A 70 8.48 16.27 14.66
C VAL A 70 9.82 15.74 15.17
N THR A 71 9.94 14.43 15.36
CA THR A 71 11.16 13.82 15.92
C THR A 71 12.38 14.03 15.03
N ARG A 72 13.55 14.21 15.67
CA ARG A 72 14.87 14.19 15.01
C ARG A 72 15.52 12.81 15.02
N ASP A 73 14.95 11.86 15.76
CA ASP A 73 15.41 10.46 15.76
C ASP A 73 14.97 9.80 14.46
N ARG A 74 15.95 9.45 13.61
CA ARG A 74 15.72 8.83 12.30
C ARG A 74 14.94 7.51 12.40
N ASN A 75 15.08 6.78 13.50
CA ASN A 75 14.40 5.48 13.72
C ASN A 75 12.92 5.62 14.14
N ARG A 76 12.47 6.84 14.43
CA ARG A 76 11.12 7.13 14.92
C ARG A 76 10.30 8.03 13.99
N THR A 77 10.83 8.39 12.85
CA THR A 77 10.15 9.21 11.82
C THR A 77 8.98 8.48 11.18
N VAL A 78 8.17 9.20 10.40
CA VAL A 78 7.12 8.61 9.55
C VAL A 78 7.72 7.62 8.55
N SER A 79 8.89 7.93 7.95
CA SER A 79 9.58 7.01 7.04
C SER A 79 9.99 5.70 7.73
N ALA A 80 10.59 5.78 8.92
CA ALA A 80 10.94 4.60 9.71
C ALA A 80 9.71 3.77 10.13
N PHE A 81 8.56 4.42 10.32
CA PHE A 81 7.30 3.72 10.56
C PHE A 81 6.83 2.98 9.30
N ALA A 82 6.91 3.63 8.13
CA ALA A 82 6.56 3.05 6.83
C ALA A 82 7.37 1.79 6.51
N GLU A 83 8.64 1.73 6.92
CA GLU A 83 9.54 0.57 6.73
C GLU A 83 9.17 -0.65 7.58
N LYS A 84 8.49 -0.46 8.69
CA LYS A 84 8.16 -1.54 9.63
C LYS A 84 6.87 -2.29 9.33
N GLY A 85 6.08 -1.82 8.36
CA GLY A 85 4.82 -2.44 7.98
C GLY A 85 5.02 -3.85 7.43
N ARG A 86 4.37 -4.85 8.04
CA ARG A 86 4.41 -6.25 7.60
C ARG A 86 3.14 -6.58 6.82
N SER A 87 3.33 -7.34 5.75
CA SER A 87 2.22 -7.88 4.96
C SER A 87 1.66 -9.16 5.61
N ALA A 88 0.66 -9.77 4.98
CA ALA A 88 0.20 -11.12 5.32
C ALA A 88 0.89 -12.22 4.47
N PHE A 89 1.88 -11.87 3.66
CA PHE A 89 2.58 -12.79 2.77
C PHE A 89 3.95 -13.20 3.32
N TYR A 90 4.31 -14.46 3.10
CA TYR A 90 5.61 -15.03 3.45
C TYR A 90 6.42 -15.26 2.17
N GLY A 91 7.73 -15.15 2.24
CA GLY A 91 8.62 -15.43 1.11
C GLY A 91 8.70 -16.93 0.82
N SER A 92 8.72 -17.74 1.90
CA SER A 92 8.69 -19.19 1.86
C SER A 92 7.85 -19.78 3.01
N ALA A 93 7.58 -21.07 2.96
CA ALA A 93 6.85 -21.79 4.03
C ALA A 93 7.66 -21.90 5.33
N GLU A 94 8.97 -21.77 5.25
CA GLU A 94 9.91 -21.86 6.38
C GLU A 94 10.14 -20.53 7.09
N ASP A 95 9.64 -19.42 6.53
CA ASP A 95 9.85 -18.10 7.09
C ASP A 95 9.09 -17.92 8.40
N ALA A 96 9.79 -17.52 9.44
CA ALA A 96 9.20 -17.25 10.75
C ALA A 96 8.40 -15.93 10.80
N ARG A 97 8.56 -15.06 9.80
CA ARG A 97 7.92 -13.73 9.76
C ARG A 97 7.45 -13.40 8.36
N PRO A 98 6.32 -12.70 8.22
CA PRO A 98 5.86 -12.25 6.92
C PRO A 98 6.80 -11.17 6.36
N LEU A 99 6.79 -11.05 5.04
CA LEU A 99 7.51 -10.02 4.29
C LEU A 99 7.07 -8.61 4.70
N GLU A 100 7.96 -7.64 4.59
CA GLU A 100 7.56 -6.24 4.61
C GLU A 100 6.65 -5.93 3.43
N LEU A 101 5.82 -4.89 3.57
CA LEU A 101 4.84 -4.53 2.55
C LEU A 101 5.49 -4.28 1.17
N ARG A 102 6.63 -3.57 1.15
CA ARG A 102 7.39 -3.33 -0.09
C ARG A 102 8.01 -4.61 -0.64
N GLU A 103 8.56 -5.46 0.21
CA GLU A 103 9.12 -6.76 -0.18
C GLU A 103 8.05 -7.69 -0.76
N ALA A 104 6.86 -7.72 -0.16
CA ALA A 104 5.73 -8.46 -0.69
C ALA A 104 5.38 -7.99 -2.11
N PHE A 105 5.24 -6.68 -2.33
CA PHE A 105 5.01 -6.15 -3.68
C PHE A 105 6.12 -6.57 -4.65
N ARG A 106 7.40 -6.47 -4.26
CA ARG A 106 8.53 -6.89 -5.11
C ARG A 106 8.49 -8.37 -5.50
N ALA A 107 8.14 -9.23 -4.55
CA ALA A 107 7.99 -10.65 -4.81
C ALA A 107 6.89 -10.95 -5.85
N PHE A 108 5.78 -10.19 -5.82
CA PHE A 108 4.76 -10.27 -6.87
C PHE A 108 5.22 -9.63 -8.18
N ALA A 109 5.89 -8.49 -8.14
CA ALA A 109 6.41 -7.78 -9.31
C ALA A 109 7.37 -8.64 -10.14
N GLN A 110 8.20 -9.44 -9.50
CA GLN A 110 9.10 -10.38 -10.19
C GLN A 110 8.34 -11.44 -11.01
N ARG A 111 7.12 -11.79 -10.61
CA ARG A 111 6.28 -12.78 -11.34
C ARG A 111 5.50 -12.15 -12.49
N VAL A 112 5.26 -10.86 -12.45
CA VAL A 112 4.46 -10.11 -13.44
C VAL A 112 5.11 -8.74 -13.76
N PRO A 113 6.37 -8.72 -14.26
CA PRO A 113 7.15 -7.48 -14.34
C PRO A 113 6.47 -6.39 -15.19
N GLY A 114 5.87 -6.76 -16.31
CA GLY A 114 5.17 -5.81 -17.18
C GLY A 114 3.93 -5.19 -16.52
N ALA A 115 3.15 -5.96 -15.77
CA ALA A 115 2.00 -5.45 -15.03
C ALA A 115 2.44 -4.60 -13.83
N ALA A 116 3.47 -5.02 -13.11
CA ALA A 116 4.03 -4.25 -11.99
C ALA A 116 4.51 -2.87 -12.43
N GLU A 117 5.19 -2.77 -13.58
CA GLU A 117 5.62 -1.49 -14.16
C GLU A 117 4.42 -0.57 -14.44
N ARG A 118 3.34 -1.08 -15.03
CA ARG A 118 2.10 -0.31 -15.27
C ARG A 118 1.46 0.20 -13.99
N TRP A 119 1.46 -0.61 -12.94
CA TRP A 119 0.95 -0.18 -11.63
C TRP A 119 1.82 0.90 -11.00
N LEU A 120 3.15 0.81 -11.11
CA LEU A 120 4.06 1.84 -10.63
C LEU A 120 3.94 3.15 -11.42
N GLU A 121 3.76 3.09 -12.75
CA GLU A 121 3.45 4.27 -13.57
C GLU A 121 2.18 4.98 -13.07
N ARG A 122 1.11 4.23 -12.77
CA ARG A 122 -0.12 4.78 -12.18
C ARG A 122 0.12 5.41 -10.81
N LEU A 123 0.93 4.77 -9.98
CA LEU A 123 1.30 5.32 -8.68
C LEU A 123 2.10 6.63 -8.83
N GLN A 124 2.98 6.71 -9.82
CA GLN A 124 3.77 7.91 -10.10
C GLN A 124 2.92 9.11 -10.54
N GLU A 125 1.80 8.88 -11.22
CA GLU A 125 0.84 9.92 -11.62
C GLU A 125 0.09 10.54 -10.43
N VAL A 126 0.06 9.89 -9.27
CA VAL A 126 -0.62 10.40 -8.08
C VAL A 126 0.19 11.53 -7.45
N ASN A 127 -0.32 12.76 -7.56
CA ASN A 127 0.37 13.92 -7.00
C ASN A 127 -0.06 14.21 -5.54
N PRO A 128 0.79 14.89 -4.75
CA PRO A 128 0.52 15.21 -3.35
C PRO A 128 -0.75 16.04 -3.13
N ASP A 129 -1.10 16.93 -4.07
CA ASP A 129 -2.28 17.80 -3.92
C ASP A 129 -3.57 17.02 -4.10
N ALA A 130 -3.59 15.99 -4.97
CA ALA A 130 -4.72 15.09 -5.09
C ALA A 130 -4.95 14.31 -3.77
N ILE A 131 -3.88 13.81 -3.15
CA ILE A 131 -3.94 13.13 -1.85
C ILE A 131 -4.49 14.10 -0.79
N ARG A 132 -3.91 15.31 -0.70
CA ARG A 132 -4.33 16.35 0.26
C ARG A 132 -5.81 16.69 0.09
N GLY A 133 -6.26 16.93 -1.13
CA GLY A 133 -7.66 17.25 -1.42
C GLY A 133 -8.64 16.12 -1.05
N ILE A 134 -8.22 14.85 -1.09
CA ILE A 134 -9.02 13.72 -0.58
C ILE A 134 -9.09 13.77 0.94
N LEU A 135 -7.97 13.94 1.62
CA LEU A 135 -7.89 13.98 3.09
C LEU A 135 -8.66 15.16 3.67
N GLU A 136 -8.64 16.32 3.03
CA GLU A 136 -9.37 17.53 3.45
C GLU A 136 -10.89 17.36 3.39
N ARG A 137 -11.40 16.51 2.51
CA ARG A 137 -12.84 16.19 2.44
C ARG A 137 -13.34 15.29 3.57
N VAL A 138 -12.45 14.65 4.32
CA VAL A 138 -12.86 13.86 5.50
C VAL A 138 -13.26 14.84 6.61
N PRO A 139 -14.44 14.73 7.23
CA PRO A 139 -14.86 15.62 8.29
C PRO A 139 -13.89 15.64 9.48
N THR A 140 -13.73 16.79 10.12
CA THR A 140 -12.77 17.00 11.24
C THR A 140 -13.09 16.15 12.47
N ASN A 141 -14.35 15.81 12.69
CA ASN A 141 -14.77 14.88 13.75
C ASN A 141 -14.44 13.40 13.43
N ARG A 142 -13.98 13.09 12.23
CA ARG A 142 -13.55 11.73 11.80
C ARG A 142 -12.04 11.63 11.64
N MET A 143 -11.37 12.72 11.34
CA MET A 143 -9.93 12.75 11.12
C MET A 143 -9.36 14.09 11.62
N SER A 144 -8.52 14.03 12.65
CA SER A 144 -7.85 15.21 13.20
C SER A 144 -6.83 15.79 12.20
N GLU A 145 -6.41 17.03 12.40
CA GLU A 145 -5.38 17.68 11.57
C GLU A 145 -4.04 16.94 11.68
N ILE A 146 -3.69 16.44 12.86
CA ILE A 146 -2.48 15.63 13.08
C ILE A 146 -2.56 14.33 12.28
N CYS A 147 -3.72 13.67 12.29
CA CYS A 147 -3.97 12.47 11.53
C CYS A 147 -3.84 12.73 10.00
N ARG A 148 -4.37 13.86 9.49
CA ARG A 148 -4.26 14.23 8.07
C ARG A 148 -2.80 14.40 7.65
N ARG A 149 -2.04 15.20 8.43
CA ARG A 149 -0.62 15.45 8.16
C ARG A 149 0.18 14.16 8.18
N PHE A 150 -0.02 13.33 9.19
CA PHE A 150 0.66 12.04 9.30
C PHE A 150 0.32 11.12 8.13
N THR A 151 -0.96 11.02 7.77
CA THR A 151 -1.42 10.18 6.65
C THR A 151 -0.83 10.65 5.32
N LEU A 152 -0.79 11.96 5.06
CA LEU A 152 -0.15 12.50 3.87
C LEU A 152 1.33 12.11 3.81
N GLU A 153 2.09 12.35 4.89
CA GLU A 153 3.52 12.02 4.96
C GLU A 153 3.77 10.51 4.81
N LEU A 154 2.92 9.67 5.39
CA LEU A 154 3.00 8.20 5.25
C LEU A 154 2.81 7.77 3.79
N LEU A 155 1.77 8.29 3.12
CA LEU A 155 1.50 7.98 1.71
C LEU A 155 2.65 8.43 0.80
N LEU A 156 3.19 9.63 1.03
CA LEU A 156 4.33 10.15 0.28
C LEU A 156 5.62 9.35 0.55
N ALA A 157 5.85 8.93 1.79
CA ALA A 157 6.99 8.08 2.12
C ALA A 157 6.91 6.73 1.42
N ASN A 158 5.74 6.07 1.47
CA ASN A 158 5.54 4.79 0.79
C ASN A 158 5.61 4.92 -0.73
N GLN A 159 5.05 5.98 -1.31
CA GLN A 159 5.14 6.24 -2.74
C GLN A 159 6.61 6.34 -3.20
N ARG A 160 7.42 7.16 -2.51
CA ARG A 160 8.87 7.26 -2.81
C ARG A 160 9.53 5.89 -2.76
N ARG A 161 9.35 5.15 -1.67
CA ARG A 161 9.93 3.81 -1.47
C ARG A 161 9.54 2.80 -2.54
N LEU A 162 8.30 2.84 -3.02
CA LEU A 162 7.82 1.95 -4.08
C LEU A 162 8.40 2.32 -5.44
N LEU A 163 8.59 3.62 -5.71
CA LEU A 163 9.15 4.12 -6.97
C LEU A 163 10.68 4.10 -7.01
N GLU A 164 11.36 3.97 -5.87
CA GLU A 164 12.81 3.78 -5.81
C GLU A 164 13.18 2.45 -6.50
N ARG A 165 14.00 2.55 -7.53
CA ARG A 165 14.62 1.37 -8.14
C ARG A 165 15.63 0.81 -7.14
N ASP A 166 15.67 -0.50 -7.01
CA ASP A 166 16.83 -1.13 -6.38
C ASP A 166 18.01 -0.93 -7.34
N ASP A 167 19.00 -0.18 -6.91
CA ASP A 167 20.28 -0.18 -7.60
C ASP A 167 20.70 -1.64 -7.65
N ALA A 168 20.74 -2.19 -8.88
CA ALA A 168 21.18 -3.55 -9.10
C ALA A 168 22.63 -3.62 -8.59
N THR A 169 22.79 -4.34 -7.48
CA THR A 169 24.11 -4.73 -6.95
C THR A 169 24.67 -5.83 -7.82
#